data_39dff36c04d790779ba28ee027e87019
#
_entry.id   39dff36c04d790779ba28ee027e87019
#
_cell.length_a   1.000
_cell.length_b   1.000
_cell.length_c   1.000
_cell.angle_alpha   90.00
_cell.angle_beta   90.00
_cell.angle_gamma   90.00
#
_symmetry.space_group_name_H-M   'P 1'
#
loop_
_entity.id
_entity.type
_entity.pdbx_description
1 polymer ?
#
loop_
_entity_poly.entity_id
_entity_poly.type
_entity_poly.pdbx_seq_one_letter_code
_entity_poly.pdbx_strand_id
1 'polypeptide(L)'
;VFPSSGLETDRRNILKGNTMSKRESSKYKINRRMGENIWGRPKSPVNRREYGPGQHGQRRKGKLSDFGVQLRAKQKLKGYYGDLREKQFRAIFAEAARRKGDTSENLIGLLESRLDAIVYRAKFVPTVFAARQFVNHGHVTVNGVRVNIGSYRCKAGDVIEVRQKSKQLVSVLEAISLAERDVPEYIEVDHNKMVATFARVPALSDVPYAVVMEPHLVVEFYSR
;
A
#
# COMPACT_ATOMS: atom_id res chain seq x y z
N VAL A 1 -11.34 -46.76 -0.34
CA VAL A 1 -10.94 -46.03 -1.54
C VAL A 1 -11.72 -44.71 -1.54
N PHE A 2 -11.11 -43.62 -1.14
CA PHE A 2 -11.68 -42.26 -1.22
C PHE A 2 -11.01 -41.49 -2.34
N PRO A 3 -11.72 -40.75 -3.21
CA PRO A 3 -11.12 -40.01 -4.30
C PRO A 3 -10.57 -38.67 -3.82
N SER A 4 -9.28 -38.45 -3.97
CA SER A 4 -8.53 -37.21 -3.74
C SER A 4 -8.62 -36.26 -4.94
N SER A 5 -9.76 -35.60 -5.18
CA SER A 5 -9.92 -34.71 -6.35
C SER A 5 -10.39 -33.29 -6.06
N GLY A 6 -10.40 -32.84 -4.79
CA GLY A 6 -10.93 -31.53 -4.41
C GLY A 6 -9.91 -30.36 -4.28
N LEU A 7 -8.62 -30.64 -4.24
CA LEU A 7 -7.58 -29.62 -3.91
C LEU A 7 -6.79 -29.06 -5.10
N GLU A 8 -6.95 -29.64 -6.28
CA GLU A 8 -6.17 -29.22 -7.47
C GLU A 8 -6.85 -28.16 -8.34
N THR A 9 -8.16 -28.00 -8.20
CA THR A 9 -8.94 -27.03 -8.97
C THR A 9 -8.82 -25.59 -8.45
N ASP A 10 -8.52 -25.42 -7.17
CA ASP A 10 -8.40 -24.07 -6.57
C ASP A 10 -7.05 -23.38 -6.91
N ARG A 11 -6.01 -24.16 -7.15
CA ARG A 11 -4.67 -23.64 -7.54
C ARG A 11 -4.63 -23.05 -8.95
N ARG A 12 -5.46 -23.52 -9.91
CA ARG A 12 -5.49 -23.04 -11.29
C ARG A 12 -6.23 -21.72 -11.50
N ASN A 13 -7.16 -21.37 -10.61
CA ASN A 13 -7.88 -20.10 -10.68
C ASN A 13 -7.07 -18.88 -10.14
N ILE A 14 -6.04 -19.11 -9.35
CA ILE A 14 -5.16 -18.05 -8.83
C ILE A 14 -4.22 -17.49 -9.89
N LEU A 15 -3.99 -18.22 -10.99
CA LEU A 15 -3.02 -17.88 -12.03
C LEU A 15 -3.58 -17.08 -13.22
N LYS A 16 -4.89 -16.83 -13.29
CA LYS A 16 -5.44 -15.89 -14.29
C LYS A 16 -5.10 -14.47 -13.88
N GLY A 17 -4.00 -13.98 -14.43
CA GLY A 17 -3.45 -12.65 -14.19
C GLY A 17 -4.51 -11.58 -14.37
N ASN A 18 -4.84 -10.91 -13.26
CA ASN A 18 -5.60 -9.68 -13.29
C ASN A 18 -4.79 -8.68 -14.12
N THR A 19 -5.28 -8.30 -15.28
CA THR A 19 -4.66 -7.27 -16.10
C THR A 19 -4.51 -6.01 -15.25
N MET A 20 -3.28 -5.56 -15.09
CA MET A 20 -2.94 -4.38 -14.32
C MET A 20 -3.72 -3.18 -14.86
N SER A 21 -4.68 -2.67 -14.11
CA SER A 21 -5.43 -1.49 -14.55
C SER A 21 -4.49 -0.29 -14.64
N LYS A 22 -4.47 0.35 -15.81
CA LYS A 22 -3.69 1.56 -16.05
C LYS A 22 -4.09 2.65 -15.04
N ARG A 23 -3.09 3.32 -14.46
CA ARG A 23 -3.35 4.44 -13.56
C ARG A 23 -3.89 5.64 -14.36
N GLU A 24 -5.03 6.17 -13.94
CA GLU A 24 -5.73 7.27 -14.62
C GLU A 24 -5.08 8.63 -14.36
N SER A 25 -4.50 8.85 -13.17
CA SER A 25 -3.91 10.12 -12.78
C SER A 25 -2.42 10.04 -12.49
N SER A 26 -1.69 11.15 -12.63
CA SER A 26 -0.27 11.19 -12.25
C SER A 26 -0.12 11.05 -10.73
N LYS A 27 0.90 10.32 -10.30
CA LYS A 27 1.09 9.92 -8.90
C LYS A 27 1.16 11.07 -7.89
N TYR A 28 1.67 12.23 -8.31
CA TYR A 28 1.83 13.38 -7.41
C TYR A 28 0.67 14.38 -7.44
N LYS A 29 -0.36 14.19 -8.26
CA LYS A 29 -1.56 15.03 -8.21
C LYS A 29 -2.23 14.99 -6.85
N ILE A 30 -2.17 13.85 -6.15
CA ILE A 30 -2.77 13.72 -4.83
C ILE A 30 -2.04 14.60 -3.80
N ASN A 31 -0.69 14.63 -3.79
CA ASN A 31 0.07 15.48 -2.88
C ASN A 31 -0.35 16.95 -3.02
N ARG A 32 -0.42 17.46 -4.27
CA ARG A 32 -0.86 18.84 -4.53
C ARG A 32 -2.33 19.07 -4.19
N ARG A 33 -3.21 18.07 -4.36
CA ARG A 33 -4.62 18.16 -3.97
C ARG A 33 -4.79 18.22 -2.45
N MET A 34 -4.00 17.45 -1.72
CA MET A 34 -3.97 17.46 -0.26
C MET A 34 -3.17 18.63 0.31
N GLY A 35 -2.27 19.26 -0.45
CA GLY A 35 -1.34 20.25 0.05
C GLY A 35 -0.27 19.67 0.97
N GLU A 36 -0.05 18.37 0.93
CA GLU A 36 0.84 17.64 1.82
C GLU A 36 1.70 16.65 1.05
N ASN A 37 2.94 16.45 1.51
CA ASN A 37 3.84 15.44 0.93
C ASN A 37 3.59 14.08 1.57
N ILE A 38 2.53 13.38 1.16
CA ILE A 38 2.04 12.15 1.81
C ILE A 38 3.07 11.00 1.86
N TRP A 39 4.08 11.01 1.01
CA TRP A 39 5.15 10.00 1.03
C TRP A 39 6.49 10.54 1.55
N GLY A 40 6.57 11.78 2.03
CA GLY A 40 7.80 12.39 2.56
C GLY A 40 8.94 12.57 1.55
N ARG A 41 8.69 12.42 0.25
CA ARG A 41 9.77 12.44 -0.75
C ARG A 41 10.29 13.86 -1.01
N PRO A 42 11.64 14.08 -0.99
CA PRO A 42 12.23 15.39 -1.24
C PRO A 42 11.84 15.98 -2.59
N LYS A 43 11.75 15.13 -3.63
CA LYS A 43 11.39 15.54 -5.01
C LYS A 43 9.88 15.66 -5.24
N SER A 44 9.06 15.77 -4.18
CA SER A 44 7.61 15.95 -4.35
C SER A 44 7.28 17.32 -4.94
N PRO A 45 6.41 17.41 -5.98
CA PRO A 45 6.02 18.71 -6.55
C PRO A 45 5.31 19.65 -5.58
N VAL A 46 4.72 19.16 -4.48
CA VAL A 46 4.09 20.00 -3.46
C VAL A 46 5.10 20.89 -2.74
N ASN A 47 6.36 20.43 -2.59
CA ASN A 47 7.44 21.21 -1.96
C ASN A 47 7.82 22.46 -2.77
N ARG A 48 7.45 22.51 -4.06
CA ARG A 48 7.72 23.66 -4.94
C ARG A 48 6.45 24.40 -5.34
N ARG A 49 5.29 23.73 -5.32
CA ARG A 49 3.99 24.23 -5.79
C ARG A 49 2.93 23.88 -4.77
N GLU A 50 2.71 24.74 -3.80
CA GLU A 50 1.77 24.55 -2.68
C GLU A 50 0.30 24.60 -3.11
N TYR A 51 0.02 25.10 -4.32
CA TYR A 51 -1.33 25.17 -4.87
C TYR A 51 -1.78 23.86 -5.52
N GLY A 52 -3.11 23.69 -5.62
CA GLY A 52 -3.75 22.50 -6.20
C GLY A 52 -3.37 22.24 -7.65
N PRO A 53 -3.63 21.04 -8.18
CA PRO A 53 -3.39 20.71 -9.58
C PRO A 53 -4.48 21.30 -10.48
N GLY A 54 -4.13 21.55 -11.77
CA GLY A 54 -5.04 22.02 -12.81
C GLY A 54 -5.14 23.53 -12.92
N GLN A 55 -5.90 24.00 -13.90
CA GLN A 55 -6.07 25.42 -14.24
C GLN A 55 -6.56 26.26 -13.06
N HIS A 56 -7.45 25.70 -12.24
CA HIS A 56 -8.04 26.38 -11.08
C HIS A 56 -7.30 26.12 -9.77
N GLY A 57 -6.11 25.54 -9.81
CA GLY A 57 -5.37 25.15 -8.61
C GLY A 57 -4.97 26.32 -7.70
N GLN A 58 -4.79 27.51 -8.27
CA GLN A 58 -4.41 28.74 -7.55
C GLN A 58 -5.60 29.48 -6.91
N ARG A 59 -6.85 29.11 -7.23
CA ARG A 59 -8.02 29.72 -6.60
C ARG A 59 -8.03 29.44 -5.10
N ARG A 60 -8.42 30.47 -4.33
CA ARG A 60 -8.62 30.34 -2.87
C ARG A 60 -9.65 29.25 -2.59
N LYS A 61 -9.29 28.27 -1.78
CA LYS A 61 -10.21 27.23 -1.34
C LYS A 61 -11.00 27.75 -0.15
N GLY A 62 -12.32 27.60 -0.18
CA GLY A 62 -13.19 27.85 0.96
C GLY A 62 -12.94 26.87 2.11
N LYS A 63 -13.53 27.15 3.26
CA LYS A 63 -13.56 26.22 4.42
C LYS A 63 -14.24 24.92 3.99
N LEU A 64 -13.64 23.79 4.34
CA LEU A 64 -14.24 22.48 4.08
C LEU A 64 -15.41 22.27 5.06
N SER A 65 -16.49 21.66 4.57
CA SER A 65 -17.53 21.08 5.43
C SER A 65 -17.01 19.82 6.13
N ASP A 66 -17.69 19.36 7.17
CA ASP A 66 -17.33 18.13 7.90
C ASP A 66 -17.26 16.93 6.95
N PHE A 67 -18.24 16.78 6.06
CA PHE A 67 -18.20 15.78 5.00
C PHE A 67 -16.95 15.93 4.10
N GLY A 68 -16.58 17.17 3.77
CA GLY A 68 -15.39 17.47 2.97
C GLY A 68 -14.09 17.05 3.67
N VAL A 69 -14.02 17.24 4.99
CA VAL A 69 -12.88 16.82 5.83
C VAL A 69 -12.76 15.29 5.84
N GLN A 70 -13.85 14.59 6.11
CA GLN A 70 -13.92 13.13 6.11
C GLN A 70 -13.57 12.53 4.73
N LEU A 71 -14.14 13.09 3.66
CA LEU A 71 -13.82 12.68 2.29
C LEU A 71 -12.34 12.88 1.98
N ARG A 72 -11.76 14.00 2.43
CA ARG A 72 -10.34 14.30 2.23
C ARG A 72 -9.45 13.30 2.97
N ALA A 73 -9.74 12.97 4.23
CA ALA A 73 -9.04 11.95 5.01
C ALA A 73 -9.08 10.58 4.30
N LYS A 74 -10.26 10.16 3.82
CA LYS A 74 -10.41 8.95 3.03
C LYS A 74 -9.55 8.97 1.75
N GLN A 75 -9.59 10.05 0.98
CA GLN A 75 -8.80 10.15 -0.26
C GLN A 75 -7.29 10.18 0.03
N LYS A 76 -6.86 10.80 1.14
CA LYS A 76 -5.47 10.81 1.58
C LYS A 76 -4.99 9.39 1.87
N LEU A 77 -5.70 8.64 2.71
CA LEU A 77 -5.36 7.28 3.08
C LEU A 77 -5.37 6.35 1.86
N LYS A 78 -6.42 6.39 1.05
CA LYS A 78 -6.55 5.61 -0.19
C LYS A 78 -5.41 5.90 -1.18
N GLY A 79 -5.04 7.17 -1.30
CA GLY A 79 -3.96 7.63 -2.16
C GLY A 79 -2.59 7.17 -1.71
N TYR A 80 -2.34 7.17 -0.40
CA TYR A 80 -1.08 6.71 0.19
C TYR A 80 -0.73 5.29 -0.25
N TYR A 81 -1.69 4.37 -0.23
CA TYR A 81 -1.54 2.97 -0.67
C TYR A 81 -1.60 2.79 -2.20
N GLY A 82 -1.13 3.78 -2.95
CA GLY A 82 -1.01 3.72 -4.41
C GLY A 82 -2.33 3.90 -5.15
N ASP A 83 -3.17 4.78 -4.67
CA ASP A 83 -4.47 5.14 -5.24
C ASP A 83 -5.39 3.92 -5.44
N LEU A 84 -5.74 3.29 -4.33
CA LEU A 84 -6.68 2.15 -4.33
C LEU A 84 -8.01 2.57 -4.95
N ARG A 85 -8.62 1.67 -5.74
CA ARG A 85 -9.97 1.90 -6.26
C ARG A 85 -10.99 1.92 -5.12
N GLU A 86 -12.03 2.75 -5.27
CA GLU A 86 -13.06 2.89 -4.24
C GLU A 86 -13.70 1.55 -3.84
N LYS A 87 -14.01 0.70 -4.82
CA LYS A 87 -14.55 -0.64 -4.58
C LYS A 87 -13.64 -1.50 -3.70
N GLN A 88 -12.32 -1.45 -3.96
CA GLN A 88 -11.33 -2.21 -3.17
C GLN A 88 -11.21 -1.66 -1.75
N PHE A 89 -11.14 -0.33 -1.63
CA PHE A 89 -11.00 0.32 -0.33
C PHE A 89 -12.23 0.09 0.54
N ARG A 90 -13.45 0.21 -0.03
CA ARG A 90 -14.70 -0.09 0.66
C ARG A 90 -14.78 -1.55 1.12
N ALA A 91 -14.28 -2.50 0.32
CA ALA A 91 -14.23 -3.91 0.72
C ALA A 91 -13.27 -4.15 1.89
N ILE A 92 -12.11 -3.43 1.92
CA ILE A 92 -11.17 -3.50 3.05
C ILE A 92 -11.82 -2.89 4.31
N PHE A 93 -12.52 -1.76 4.16
CA PHE A 93 -13.24 -1.14 5.27
C PHE A 93 -14.32 -2.07 5.84
N ALA A 94 -15.15 -2.68 5.00
CA ALA A 94 -16.18 -3.61 5.42
C ALA A 94 -15.58 -4.81 6.19
N GLU A 95 -14.43 -5.30 5.77
CA GLU A 95 -13.70 -6.35 6.49
C GLU A 95 -13.13 -5.85 7.83
N ALA A 96 -12.63 -4.61 7.89
CA ALA A 96 -12.14 -4.00 9.13
C ALA A 96 -13.27 -3.83 10.16
N ALA A 97 -14.44 -3.36 9.72
CA ALA A 97 -15.61 -3.19 10.57
C ALA A 97 -16.19 -4.53 11.09
N ARG A 98 -16.02 -5.62 10.32
CA ARG A 98 -16.44 -6.96 10.74
C ARG A 98 -15.56 -7.57 11.82
N ARG A 99 -14.30 -7.14 11.92
CA ARG A 99 -13.35 -7.66 12.90
C ARG A 99 -13.61 -7.09 14.29
N LYS A 100 -13.31 -7.89 15.33
CA LYS A 100 -13.35 -7.41 16.72
C LYS A 100 -12.24 -6.38 16.95
N GLY A 101 -12.51 -5.41 17.82
CA GLY A 101 -11.58 -4.34 18.20
C GLY A 101 -11.87 -3.03 17.48
N ASP A 102 -10.93 -2.09 17.55
CA ASP A 102 -11.07 -0.79 16.89
C ASP A 102 -11.02 -0.92 15.36
N THR A 103 -12.04 -0.37 14.70
CA THR A 103 -12.16 -0.41 13.24
C THR A 103 -11.03 0.38 12.56
N SER A 104 -10.57 1.47 13.17
CA SER A 104 -9.47 2.29 12.64
C SER A 104 -8.16 1.51 12.61
N GLU A 105 -7.83 0.80 13.69
CA GLU A 105 -6.63 -0.04 13.77
C GLU A 105 -6.73 -1.24 12.83
N ASN A 106 -7.88 -1.92 12.81
CA ASN A 106 -8.14 -3.02 11.90
C ASN A 106 -7.97 -2.60 10.43
N LEU A 107 -8.43 -1.39 10.07
CA LEU A 107 -8.29 -0.83 8.73
C LEU A 107 -6.82 -0.65 8.35
N ILE A 108 -6.02 -0.05 9.23
CA ILE A 108 -4.58 0.15 9.00
C ILE A 108 -3.86 -1.20 8.92
N GLY A 109 -4.13 -2.11 9.85
CA GLY A 109 -3.54 -3.45 9.84
C GLY A 109 -3.83 -4.21 8.54
N LEU A 110 -5.05 -4.11 8.01
CA LEU A 110 -5.42 -4.71 6.72
C LEU A 110 -4.74 -4.04 5.52
N LEU A 111 -4.52 -2.72 5.57
CA LEU A 111 -3.83 -1.99 4.51
C LEU A 111 -2.33 -2.30 4.49
N GLU A 112 -1.69 -2.40 5.66
CA GLU A 112 -0.27 -2.75 5.77
C GLU A 112 0.01 -4.25 5.55
N SER A 113 -0.97 -5.14 5.78
CA SER A 113 -0.85 -6.58 5.47
C SER A 113 -0.85 -6.89 3.97
N ARG A 114 -1.04 -5.91 3.11
CA ARG A 114 -1.00 -6.11 1.64
C ARG A 114 0.44 -6.33 1.17
N LEU A 115 0.63 -7.27 0.26
CA LEU A 115 1.96 -7.59 -0.28
C LEU A 115 2.64 -6.38 -0.93
N ASP A 116 1.88 -5.52 -1.65
CA ASP A 116 2.43 -4.29 -2.25
C ASP A 116 2.91 -3.29 -1.18
N ALA A 117 2.22 -3.21 -0.03
CA ALA A 117 2.63 -2.38 1.10
C ALA A 117 3.90 -2.94 1.77
N ILE A 118 3.95 -4.25 2.06
CA ILE A 118 5.11 -4.89 2.70
C ILE A 118 6.37 -4.75 1.83
N VAL A 119 6.28 -5.00 0.52
CA VAL A 119 7.40 -4.84 -0.42
C VAL A 119 7.91 -3.39 -0.44
N TYR A 120 7.00 -2.41 -0.30
CA TYR A 120 7.37 -1.00 -0.17
C TYR A 120 8.06 -0.71 1.17
N ARG A 121 7.52 -1.22 2.29
CA ARG A 121 8.10 -1.05 3.64
C ARG A 121 9.47 -1.71 3.78
N ALA A 122 9.64 -2.89 3.20
CA ALA A 122 10.92 -3.62 3.17
C ALA A 122 12.00 -2.94 2.33
N LYS A 123 11.75 -1.77 1.72
CA LYS A 123 12.67 -0.99 0.87
C LYS A 123 13.13 -1.71 -0.41
N PHE A 124 12.48 -2.77 -0.86
CA PHE A 124 12.86 -3.44 -2.11
C PHE A 124 12.58 -2.58 -3.35
N VAL A 125 11.74 -1.57 -3.23
CA VAL A 125 11.39 -0.65 -4.32
C VAL A 125 11.21 0.79 -3.83
N PRO A 126 11.44 1.80 -4.69
CA PRO A 126 11.46 3.20 -4.25
C PRO A 126 10.08 3.82 -4.01
N THR A 127 8.98 3.25 -4.53
CA THR A 127 7.64 3.84 -4.39
C THR A 127 6.56 2.77 -4.24
N VAL A 128 5.44 3.10 -3.60
CA VAL A 128 4.25 2.22 -3.49
C VAL A 128 3.74 1.78 -4.87
N PHE A 129 3.80 2.67 -5.86
CA PHE A 129 3.40 2.33 -7.24
C PHE A 129 4.37 1.33 -7.90
N ALA A 130 5.68 1.50 -7.65
CA ALA A 130 6.68 0.53 -8.11
C ALA A 130 6.50 -0.82 -7.40
N ALA A 131 6.14 -0.83 -6.10
CA ALA A 131 5.85 -2.06 -5.37
C ALA A 131 4.72 -2.86 -6.02
N ARG A 132 3.61 -2.19 -6.33
CA ARG A 132 2.50 -2.85 -7.02
C ARG A 132 2.91 -3.40 -8.38
N GLN A 133 3.67 -2.64 -9.16
CA GLN A 133 4.18 -3.09 -10.45
C GLN A 133 5.13 -4.27 -10.28
N PHE A 134 6.04 -4.21 -9.33
CA PHE A 134 7.03 -5.25 -9.03
C PHE A 134 6.36 -6.57 -8.66
N VAL A 135 5.35 -6.52 -7.78
CA VAL A 135 4.54 -7.70 -7.43
C VAL A 135 3.79 -8.23 -8.65
N ASN A 136 3.09 -7.36 -9.42
CA ASN A 136 2.30 -7.78 -10.57
C ASN A 136 3.14 -8.42 -11.68
N HIS A 137 4.39 -8.01 -11.84
CA HIS A 137 5.34 -8.64 -12.77
C HIS A 137 5.88 -9.97 -12.21
N GLY A 138 5.53 -10.34 -10.97
CA GLY A 138 5.90 -11.60 -10.34
C GLY A 138 7.36 -11.70 -9.97
N HIS A 139 7.96 -10.59 -9.52
CA HIS A 139 9.33 -10.54 -9.01
C HIS A 139 9.44 -10.97 -7.55
N VAL A 140 8.33 -11.33 -6.90
CA VAL A 140 8.24 -11.65 -5.47
C VAL A 140 7.68 -13.05 -5.27
N THR A 141 8.19 -13.75 -4.27
CA THR A 141 7.64 -14.99 -3.72
C THR A 141 7.18 -14.77 -2.29
N VAL A 142 6.16 -15.49 -1.88
CA VAL A 142 5.69 -15.57 -0.49
C VAL A 142 5.77 -17.04 -0.09
N ASN A 143 6.52 -17.35 0.96
CA ASN A 143 6.77 -18.71 1.42
C ASN A 143 7.24 -19.64 0.26
N GLY A 144 8.14 -19.13 -0.59
CA GLY A 144 8.66 -19.84 -1.75
C GLY A 144 7.75 -19.89 -3.00
N VAL A 145 6.47 -19.50 -2.87
CA VAL A 145 5.51 -19.52 -3.98
C VAL A 145 5.43 -18.14 -4.65
N ARG A 146 5.52 -18.11 -5.99
CA ARG A 146 5.41 -16.87 -6.76
C ARG A 146 4.00 -16.28 -6.63
N VAL A 147 3.92 -15.00 -6.20
CA VAL A 147 2.67 -14.24 -6.11
C VAL A 147 2.76 -13.01 -7.02
N ASN A 148 1.74 -12.80 -7.85
CA ASN A 148 1.64 -11.65 -8.76
C ASN A 148 0.44 -10.73 -8.45
N ILE A 149 -0.15 -10.87 -7.27
CA ILE A 149 -1.31 -10.09 -6.83
C ILE A 149 -0.87 -9.13 -5.73
N GLY A 150 -0.81 -7.82 -6.02
CA GLY A 150 -0.41 -6.79 -5.04
C GLY A 150 -1.34 -6.68 -3.84
N SER A 151 -2.61 -7.07 -3.98
CA SER A 151 -3.59 -7.09 -2.89
C SER A 151 -3.57 -8.40 -2.07
N TYR A 152 -2.63 -9.31 -2.33
CA TYR A 152 -2.46 -10.50 -1.51
C TYR A 152 -2.24 -10.11 -0.04
N ARG A 153 -2.96 -10.73 0.87
CA ARG A 153 -2.87 -10.44 2.31
C ARG A 153 -1.90 -11.40 2.95
N CYS A 154 -0.79 -10.87 3.40
CA CYS A 154 0.19 -11.61 4.17
C CYS A 154 -0.28 -11.77 5.61
N LYS A 155 0.11 -12.88 6.22
CA LYS A 155 -0.12 -13.19 7.63
C LYS A 155 1.18 -13.00 8.41
N ALA A 156 1.07 -12.82 9.72
CA ALA A 156 2.25 -12.82 10.57
C ALA A 156 3.01 -14.15 10.42
N GLY A 157 4.33 -14.06 10.26
CA GLY A 157 5.21 -15.17 9.96
C GLY A 157 5.45 -15.45 8.48
N ASP A 158 4.73 -14.80 7.55
CA ASP A 158 4.99 -14.98 6.13
C ASP A 158 6.35 -14.41 5.73
N VAL A 159 7.09 -15.18 4.93
CA VAL A 159 8.40 -14.81 4.39
C VAL A 159 8.24 -14.34 2.94
N ILE A 160 8.63 -13.10 2.69
CA ILE A 160 8.56 -12.44 1.39
C ILE A 160 9.97 -12.32 0.82
N GLU A 161 10.22 -12.88 -0.36
CA GLU A 161 11.54 -12.87 -0.98
C GLU A 161 11.49 -12.29 -2.39
N VAL A 162 12.53 -11.52 -2.76
CA VAL A 162 12.76 -11.12 -4.14
C VAL A 162 13.33 -12.31 -4.91
N ARG A 163 12.71 -12.68 -6.03
CA ARG A 163 13.14 -13.81 -6.87
C ARG A 163 14.59 -13.66 -7.33
N GLN A 164 15.32 -14.74 -7.37
CA GLN A 164 16.75 -14.76 -7.71
C GLN A 164 17.09 -13.99 -9.01
N LYS A 165 16.29 -14.20 -10.08
CA LYS A 165 16.43 -13.48 -11.35
C LYS A 165 16.21 -11.97 -11.27
N SER A 166 15.58 -11.49 -10.18
CA SER A 166 15.19 -10.09 -9.98
C SER A 166 16.08 -9.36 -8.97
N LYS A 167 16.95 -10.07 -8.27
CA LYS A 167 17.85 -9.47 -7.25
C LYS A 167 18.87 -8.50 -7.88
N GLN A 168 19.23 -8.71 -9.14
CA GLN A 168 20.19 -7.86 -9.87
C GLN A 168 19.55 -6.63 -10.56
N LEU A 169 18.24 -6.40 -10.38
CA LEU A 169 17.57 -5.24 -10.96
C LEU A 169 18.10 -3.94 -10.34
N VAL A 170 18.57 -3.02 -11.16
CA VAL A 170 19.12 -1.73 -10.76
C VAL A 170 18.14 -0.97 -9.82
N SER A 171 16.84 -1.01 -10.13
CA SER A 171 15.82 -0.36 -9.31
C SER A 171 15.67 -0.94 -7.90
N VAL A 172 16.04 -2.21 -7.68
CA VAL A 172 16.03 -2.86 -6.36
C VAL A 172 17.29 -2.45 -5.60
N LEU A 173 18.44 -2.53 -6.23
CA LEU A 173 19.73 -2.17 -5.63
C LEU A 173 19.74 -0.68 -5.21
N GLU A 174 19.28 0.21 -6.09
CA GLU A 174 19.12 1.64 -5.77
C GLU A 174 18.13 1.86 -4.60
N ALA A 175 17.02 1.13 -4.56
CA ALA A 175 16.02 1.30 -3.50
C ALA A 175 16.54 0.87 -2.13
N ILE A 176 17.36 -0.18 -2.06
CA ILE A 176 17.99 -0.66 -0.82
C ILE A 176 19.07 0.34 -0.34
N SER A 177 19.86 0.91 -1.25
CA SER A 177 20.92 1.89 -0.90
C SER A 177 20.37 3.25 -0.47
N LEU A 178 19.13 3.61 -0.84
CA LEU A 178 18.52 4.89 -0.46
C LEU A 178 18.21 4.95 1.04
N ALA A 179 18.75 5.98 1.73
CA ALA A 179 18.49 6.25 3.14
C ALA A 179 17.20 7.07 3.40
N GLU A 180 16.32 7.22 2.40
CA GLU A 180 15.11 8.06 2.52
C GLU A 180 14.05 7.50 3.50
N ARG A 181 14.13 6.23 3.87
CA ARG A 181 13.11 5.55 4.69
C ARG A 181 13.76 4.50 5.57
N ASP A 182 13.21 4.32 6.76
CA ASP A 182 13.56 3.23 7.65
C ASP A 182 12.59 2.07 7.49
N VAL A 183 13.05 0.86 7.83
CA VAL A 183 12.22 -0.34 7.88
C VAL A 183 11.49 -0.31 9.22
N PRO A 184 10.15 -0.44 9.24
CA PRO A 184 9.40 -0.46 10.49
C PRO A 184 9.62 -1.78 11.25
N GLU A 185 9.48 -1.74 12.57
CA GLU A 185 9.74 -2.88 13.48
C GLU A 185 8.88 -4.12 13.24
N TYR A 186 7.69 -3.97 12.63
CA TYR A 186 6.79 -5.09 12.32
C TYR A 186 7.22 -5.88 11.08
N ILE A 187 8.34 -5.49 10.43
CA ILE A 187 8.95 -6.21 9.30
C ILE A 187 10.43 -6.40 9.58
N GLU A 188 10.87 -7.63 9.64
CA GLU A 188 12.29 -7.99 9.71
C GLU A 188 12.85 -8.15 8.31
N VAL A 189 13.95 -7.46 7.96
CA VAL A 189 14.50 -7.47 6.62
C VAL A 189 15.97 -7.83 6.63
N ASP A 190 16.35 -8.83 5.84
CA ASP A 190 17.73 -9.11 5.45
C ASP A 190 17.94 -8.58 4.02
N HIS A 191 18.55 -7.39 3.91
CA HIS A 191 18.81 -6.76 2.62
C HIS A 191 19.85 -7.52 1.78
N ASN A 192 20.78 -8.26 2.40
CA ASN A 192 21.78 -9.04 1.68
C ASN A 192 21.14 -10.23 0.95
N LYS A 193 20.21 -10.90 1.63
CA LYS A 193 19.43 -11.99 1.04
C LYS A 193 18.22 -11.51 0.25
N MET A 194 17.82 -10.23 0.45
CA MET A 194 16.57 -9.63 -0.08
C MET A 194 15.33 -10.42 0.34
N VAL A 195 15.27 -10.72 1.64
CA VAL A 195 14.19 -11.45 2.31
C VAL A 195 13.60 -10.54 3.38
N ALA A 196 12.28 -10.53 3.48
CA ALA A 196 11.54 -9.83 4.53
C ALA A 196 10.57 -10.79 5.20
N THR A 197 10.49 -10.75 6.53
CA THR A 197 9.50 -11.49 7.31
C THR A 197 8.49 -10.51 7.89
N PHE A 198 7.21 -10.77 7.67
CA PHE A 198 6.13 -9.98 8.26
C PHE A 198 5.88 -10.49 9.68
N ALA A 199 6.49 -9.86 10.68
CA ALA A 199 6.49 -10.36 12.06
C ALA A 199 5.11 -10.25 12.73
N ARG A 200 4.45 -9.09 12.63
CA ARG A 200 3.14 -8.84 13.25
C ARG A 200 2.30 -7.86 12.45
N VAL A 201 0.99 -7.87 12.68
CA VAL A 201 0.09 -6.83 12.14
C VAL A 201 0.33 -5.54 12.94
N PRO A 202 0.65 -4.41 12.26
CA PRO A 202 0.96 -3.16 12.94
C PRO A 202 -0.30 -2.45 13.46
N ALA A 203 -0.14 -1.71 14.56
CA ALA A 203 -1.06 -0.65 14.99
C ALA A 203 -0.80 0.65 14.20
N LEU A 204 -1.67 1.65 14.35
CA LEU A 204 -1.51 2.95 13.67
C LEU A 204 -0.18 3.63 14.06
N SER A 205 0.22 3.53 15.33
CA SER A 205 1.45 4.10 15.89
C SER A 205 2.73 3.54 15.29
N ASP A 206 2.70 2.27 14.87
CA ASP A 206 3.88 1.56 14.36
C ASP A 206 4.20 1.94 12.91
N VAL A 207 3.23 2.53 12.22
CA VAL A 207 3.36 2.79 10.78
C VAL A 207 4.03 4.15 10.55
N PRO A 208 5.21 4.21 9.90
CA PRO A 208 5.95 5.45 9.66
C PRO A 208 5.30 6.25 8.52
N TYR A 209 4.21 6.96 8.84
CA TYR A 209 3.61 7.91 7.92
C TYR A 209 4.38 9.24 7.94
N ALA A 210 4.66 9.81 6.78
CA ALA A 210 5.29 11.11 6.67
C ALA A 210 4.36 12.29 7.04
N VAL A 211 3.06 12.03 7.14
CA VAL A 211 2.00 13.00 7.46
C VAL A 211 0.99 12.36 8.39
N VAL A 212 0.29 13.15 9.17
CA VAL A 212 -0.76 12.66 10.07
C VAL A 212 -1.87 12.00 9.25
N MET A 213 -2.15 10.74 9.58
CA MET A 213 -3.29 9.99 9.03
C MET A 213 -4.40 9.92 10.08
N GLU A 214 -5.63 10.14 9.63
CA GLU A 214 -6.82 10.22 10.49
C GLU A 214 -7.82 9.12 10.11
N PRO A 215 -7.55 7.85 10.46
CA PRO A 215 -8.42 6.74 10.07
C PRO A 215 -9.81 6.80 10.72
N HIS A 216 -9.96 7.45 11.88
CA HIS A 216 -11.25 7.67 12.54
C HIS A 216 -12.22 8.47 11.64
N LEU A 217 -11.74 9.50 10.93
CA LEU A 217 -12.55 10.25 9.97
C LEU A 217 -13.00 9.39 8.77
N VAL A 218 -12.21 8.37 8.43
CA VAL A 218 -12.60 7.40 7.40
C VAL A 218 -13.72 6.49 7.90
N VAL A 219 -13.65 6.08 9.17
CA VAL A 219 -14.71 5.31 9.83
C VAL A 219 -16.01 6.11 9.86
N GLU A 220 -15.95 7.36 10.30
CA GLU A 220 -17.12 8.27 10.30
C GLU A 220 -17.72 8.45 8.90
N PHE A 221 -16.85 8.60 7.87
CA PHE A 221 -17.31 8.74 6.48
C PHE A 221 -18.14 7.55 5.99
N TYR A 222 -17.79 6.33 6.38
CA TYR A 222 -18.52 5.12 5.96
C TYR A 222 -19.64 4.68 6.91
N SER A 223 -19.71 5.27 8.11
CA SER A 223 -20.76 4.98 9.10
C SER A 223 -22.05 5.78 8.87
N ARG A 224 -22.06 6.67 7.89
CA ARG A 224 -23.21 7.47 7.47
C ARG A 224 -24.17 6.71 6.57
#